data_7dbca6e5d6242c4dae4a0fbbec54d0f0
#
_entry.id   7dbca6e5d6242c4dae4a0fbbec54d0f0
#
_cell.length_a   1.000
_cell.length_b   1.000
_cell.length_c   1.000
_cell.angle_alpha   90.00
_cell.angle_beta   90.00
_cell.angle_gamma   90.00
#
_symmetry.space_group_name_H-M   'P 1'
#
loop_
_entity.id
_entity.type
_entity.pdbx_description
1 polymer ?
#
loop_
_entity_poly.entity_id
_entity_poly.type
_entity_poly.pdbx_seq_one_letter_code
_entity_poly.pdbx_strand_id
1 'polypeptide(L)'
;MKYIFLAKYTSAGLDGFMKNPDDDRHAAITLMVEKAGGELLELNFLRGKYDISVVAEIPNFEAAAAIKILVAASGAAEELELMECIDMNEIAGRANKITGAYRAPGG
;
A
#
# COMPACT_ATOMS: atom_id res chain seq x y z
N MET A 1 -9.26 3.18 7.91
CA MET A 1 -8.90 1.82 7.48
C MET A 1 -7.39 1.75 7.25
N LYS A 2 -6.77 0.68 7.67
CA LYS A 2 -5.32 0.52 7.56
C LYS A 2 -4.95 -0.16 6.25
N TYR A 3 -3.97 0.41 5.55
CA TYR A 3 -3.47 -0.12 4.28
C TYR A 3 -1.96 -0.30 4.34
N ILE A 4 -1.47 -1.28 3.59
CA ILE A 4 -0.04 -1.55 3.43
C ILE A 4 0.30 -1.40 1.96
N PHE A 5 1.35 -0.63 1.67
CA PHE A 5 1.91 -0.49 0.33
C PHE A 5 3.29 -1.10 0.32
N LEU A 6 3.57 -1.90 -0.70
CA LEU A 6 4.90 -2.42 -0.98
C LEU A 6 5.28 -2.02 -2.39
N ALA A 7 6.51 -1.61 -2.60
CA ALA A 7 6.94 -1.20 -3.93
C ALA A 7 8.42 -1.46 -4.16
N LYS A 8 8.79 -1.57 -5.43
CA LYS A 8 10.16 -1.58 -5.89
C LYS A 8 10.43 -0.24 -6.55
N TYR A 9 11.61 0.32 -6.35
CA TYR A 9 12.02 1.50 -7.11
C TYR A 9 12.51 1.10 -8.49
N THR A 10 12.18 1.92 -9.47
CA THR A 10 12.74 1.82 -10.82
C THR A 10 14.17 2.35 -10.84
N SER A 11 14.86 2.18 -11.98
CA SER A 11 16.18 2.81 -12.17
C SER A 11 16.11 4.32 -11.97
N ALA A 12 15.03 4.96 -12.45
CA ALA A 12 14.84 6.40 -12.27
C ALA A 12 14.69 6.77 -10.79
N GLY A 13 13.92 5.97 -10.03
CA GLY A 13 13.76 6.18 -8.59
C GLY A 13 15.07 6.03 -7.83
N LEU A 14 15.82 4.98 -8.10
CA LEU A 14 17.12 4.75 -7.48
C LEU A 14 18.13 5.84 -7.85
N ASP A 15 18.12 6.29 -9.10
CA ASP A 15 18.97 7.39 -9.54
C ASP A 15 18.69 8.68 -8.77
N GLY A 16 17.41 8.93 -8.45
CA GLY A 16 17.02 10.06 -7.62
C GLY A 16 17.65 10.01 -6.23
N PHE A 17 17.69 8.84 -5.60
CA PHE A 17 18.35 8.66 -4.31
C PHE A 17 19.86 8.88 -4.42
N MET A 18 20.49 8.42 -5.49
CA MET A 18 21.93 8.62 -5.70
C MET A 18 22.27 10.10 -5.89
N LYS A 19 21.43 10.83 -6.63
CA LYS A 19 21.63 12.27 -6.86
C LYS A 19 21.40 13.11 -5.62
N ASN A 20 20.51 12.66 -4.74
CA ASN A 20 20.19 13.36 -3.50
C ASN A 20 20.06 12.35 -2.36
N PRO A 21 21.20 11.88 -1.79
CA PRO A 21 21.15 10.88 -0.70
C PRO A 21 20.43 11.37 0.56
N ASP A 22 20.28 12.68 0.72
CA ASP A 22 19.62 13.29 1.88
C ASP A 22 18.13 13.56 1.64
N ASP A 23 17.56 13.07 0.55
CA ASP A 23 16.15 13.23 0.25
C ASP A 23 15.29 12.65 1.37
N ASP A 24 14.43 13.48 1.95
CA ASP A 24 13.55 13.07 3.04
C ASP A 24 12.28 12.42 2.48
N ARG A 25 12.37 11.14 2.17
CA ARG A 25 11.22 10.38 1.67
C ARG A 25 10.12 10.26 2.70
N HIS A 26 10.47 10.19 3.97
CA HIS A 26 9.46 10.13 5.03
C HIS A 26 8.57 11.38 5.00
N ALA A 27 9.17 12.56 4.90
CA ALA A 27 8.41 13.81 4.82
C ALA A 27 7.54 13.87 3.56
N ALA A 28 8.08 13.46 2.41
CA ALA A 28 7.35 13.47 1.15
C ALA A 28 6.15 12.53 1.18
N ILE A 29 6.31 11.33 1.72
CA ILE A 29 5.23 10.34 1.79
C ILE A 29 4.20 10.76 2.84
N THR A 30 4.63 11.31 3.97
CA THR A 30 3.72 11.86 4.98
C THR A 30 2.81 12.91 4.37
N LEU A 31 3.36 13.84 3.60
CA LEU A 31 2.58 14.89 2.95
C LEU A 31 1.54 14.30 1.97
N MET A 32 1.93 13.32 1.17
CA MET A 32 1.04 12.67 0.23
C MET A 32 -0.12 11.96 0.94
N VAL A 33 0.18 11.20 2.00
CA VAL A 33 -0.83 10.49 2.77
C VAL A 33 -1.79 11.46 3.46
N GLU A 34 -1.28 12.55 4.03
CA GLU A 34 -2.11 13.57 4.66
C GLU A 34 -3.01 14.28 3.65
N LYS A 35 -2.52 14.55 2.45
CA LYS A 35 -3.32 15.13 1.37
C LYS A 35 -4.45 14.20 0.93
N ALA A 36 -4.27 12.89 1.07
CA ALA A 36 -5.30 11.89 0.80
C ALA A 36 -6.29 11.75 1.97
N GLY A 37 -6.12 12.51 3.05
CA GLY A 37 -6.97 12.48 4.22
C GLY A 37 -6.57 11.45 5.27
N GLY A 38 -5.37 10.91 5.18
CA GLY A 38 -4.90 9.85 6.05
C GLY A 38 -3.75 10.24 6.97
N GLU A 39 -3.16 9.23 7.58
CA GLU A 39 -2.04 9.35 8.50
C GLU A 39 -1.01 8.26 8.21
N LEU A 40 0.24 8.66 8.03
CA LEU A 40 1.35 7.70 7.91
C LEU A 40 1.63 7.09 9.28
N LEU A 41 1.56 5.76 9.37
CA LEU A 41 1.84 5.03 10.61
C LEU A 41 3.27 4.52 10.64
N GLU A 42 3.78 3.99 9.52
CA GLU A 42 5.08 3.36 9.47
C GLU A 42 5.64 3.42 8.06
N LEU A 43 6.94 3.66 7.95
CA LEU A 43 7.66 3.60 6.69
C LEU A 43 9.00 2.91 6.94
N ASN A 44 9.29 1.88 6.14
CA ASN A 44 10.57 1.17 6.20
C ASN A 44 11.14 0.99 4.81
N PHE A 45 12.46 1.22 4.66
CA PHE A 45 13.18 0.76 3.50
C PHE A 45 13.61 -0.68 3.75
N LEU A 46 13.59 -1.50 2.71
CA LEU A 46 13.73 -2.94 2.83
C LEU A 46 14.89 -3.47 2.00
N ARG A 47 15.43 -4.57 2.43
CA ARG A 47 16.34 -5.39 1.65
C ARG A 47 15.63 -6.70 1.30
N GLY A 48 15.36 -6.93 0.03
CA GLY A 48 14.63 -8.11 -0.42
C GLY A 48 13.91 -7.83 -1.72
N LYS A 49 12.77 -8.50 -1.90
CA LYS A 49 11.99 -8.36 -3.13
C LYS A 49 11.46 -6.94 -3.33
N TYR A 50 11.04 -6.29 -2.26
CA TYR A 50 10.56 -4.91 -2.30
C TYR A 50 11.56 -3.99 -1.63
N ASP A 51 11.53 -2.72 -2.01
CA ASP A 51 12.47 -1.72 -1.51
C ASP A 51 11.87 -0.85 -0.41
N ILE A 52 10.56 -0.73 -0.37
CA ILE A 52 9.87 0.13 0.60
C ILE A 52 8.55 -0.49 1.04
N SER A 53 8.24 -0.31 2.32
CA SER A 53 6.98 -0.67 2.95
C SER A 53 6.39 0.56 3.62
N VAL A 54 5.12 0.85 3.36
CA VAL A 54 4.40 1.96 3.96
C VAL A 54 3.11 1.43 4.58
N VAL A 55 2.87 1.77 5.84
CA VAL A 55 1.62 1.47 6.53
C VAL A 55 0.94 2.79 6.85
N ALA A 56 -0.31 2.93 6.46
CA ALA A 56 -1.05 4.18 6.62
C ALA A 56 -2.52 3.94 6.97
N GLU A 57 -3.06 4.83 7.78
CA GLU A 57 -4.50 4.96 8.00
C GLU A 57 -5.05 5.85 6.89
N ILE A 58 -6.00 5.34 6.10
CA ILE A 58 -6.58 6.06 4.96
C ILE A 58 -8.10 5.90 4.99
N PRO A 59 -8.87 6.95 4.66
CA PRO A 59 -10.32 6.93 4.87
C PRO A 59 -11.07 5.83 4.12
N ASN A 60 -10.63 5.50 2.90
CA ASN A 60 -11.31 4.52 2.07
C ASN A 60 -10.36 3.96 1.01
N PHE A 61 -10.81 2.92 0.33
CA PHE A 61 -10.02 2.26 -0.71
C PHE A 61 -9.71 3.21 -1.88
N GLU A 62 -10.66 4.05 -2.26
CA GLU A 62 -10.48 4.97 -3.39
C GLU A 62 -9.32 5.93 -3.16
N ALA A 63 -9.18 6.44 -1.93
CA ALA A 63 -8.07 7.30 -1.57
C ALA A 63 -6.73 6.54 -1.60
N ALA A 64 -6.72 5.30 -1.11
CA ALA A 64 -5.53 4.45 -1.16
C ALA A 64 -5.14 4.11 -2.61
N ALA A 65 -6.11 3.78 -3.44
CA ALA A 65 -5.90 3.49 -4.86
C ALA A 65 -5.37 4.72 -5.60
N ALA A 66 -5.85 5.91 -5.25
CA ALA A 66 -5.35 7.16 -5.83
C ALA A 66 -3.86 7.36 -5.54
N ILE A 67 -3.43 7.06 -4.31
CA ILE A 67 -2.00 7.09 -3.95
C ILE A 67 -1.21 6.12 -4.84
N LYS A 68 -1.71 4.89 -5.00
CA LYS A 68 -1.05 3.88 -5.84
C LYS A 68 -0.89 4.39 -7.28
N ILE A 69 -1.94 4.94 -7.87
CA ILE A 69 -1.92 5.45 -9.24
C ILE A 69 -0.91 6.60 -9.36
N LEU A 70 -0.93 7.53 -8.42
CA LEU A 70 -0.03 8.68 -8.43
C LEU A 70 1.44 8.23 -8.40
N VAL A 71 1.78 7.32 -7.49
CA VAL A 71 3.15 6.81 -7.35
C VAL A 71 3.58 6.03 -8.59
N ALA A 72 2.72 5.17 -9.11
CA ALA A 72 3.00 4.40 -10.33
C ALA A 72 3.20 5.32 -11.54
N ALA A 73 2.37 6.35 -11.68
CA ALA A 73 2.45 7.29 -12.79
C ALA A 73 3.72 8.15 -12.74
N SER A 74 4.31 8.34 -11.57
CA SER A 74 5.54 9.13 -11.42
C SER A 74 6.75 8.47 -12.10
N GLY A 75 6.70 7.16 -12.34
CA GLY A 75 7.82 6.41 -12.90
C GLY A 75 8.91 6.06 -11.88
N ALA A 76 8.77 6.48 -10.62
CA ALA A 76 9.78 6.23 -9.60
C ALA A 76 9.70 4.83 -8.99
N ALA A 77 8.52 4.21 -9.00
CA ALA A 77 8.28 2.90 -8.41
C ALA A 77 7.47 2.00 -9.33
N GLU A 78 7.65 0.70 -9.17
CA GLU A 78 6.97 -0.34 -9.93
C GLU A 78 6.60 -1.50 -9.02
N GLU A 79 5.82 -2.47 -9.54
CA GLU A 79 5.34 -3.63 -8.78
C GLU A 79 4.70 -3.21 -7.44
N LEU A 80 3.89 -2.17 -7.49
CA LEU A 80 3.24 -1.59 -6.34
C LEU A 80 2.09 -2.49 -5.89
N GLU A 81 2.23 -3.03 -4.66
CA GLU A 81 1.18 -3.82 -4.02
C GLU A 81 0.42 -2.93 -3.04
N LEU A 82 -0.89 -2.98 -3.10
CA LEU A 82 -1.77 -2.29 -2.17
C LEU A 82 -2.63 -3.33 -1.47
N MET A 83 -2.53 -3.40 -0.15
CA MET A 83 -3.26 -4.36 0.65
C MET A 83 -4.03 -3.65 1.76
N GLU A 84 -5.23 -4.11 2.02
CA GLU A 84 -6.04 -3.62 3.12
C GLU A 84 -5.93 -4.57 4.29
N CYS A 85 -5.71 -4.03 5.50
CA CYS A 85 -5.76 -4.82 6.72
C CYS A 85 -7.23 -5.09 7.07
N ILE A 86 -7.54 -6.34 7.36
CA ILE A 86 -8.92 -6.77 7.62
C ILE A 86 -9.04 -7.40 9.00
N ASP A 87 -10.27 -7.43 9.53
CA ASP A 87 -10.62 -8.21 10.71
C ASP A 87 -11.07 -9.59 10.23
N MET A 88 -10.18 -10.56 10.31
CA MET A 88 -10.45 -11.92 9.84
C MET A 88 -11.62 -12.56 10.58
N ASN A 89 -11.75 -12.33 11.89
CA ASN A 89 -12.83 -12.93 12.68
C ASN A 89 -14.20 -12.40 12.26
N GLU A 90 -14.31 -11.10 11.99
CA GLU A 90 -15.55 -10.52 11.50
C GLU A 90 -15.93 -11.09 10.14
N ILE A 91 -14.96 -11.14 9.22
CA ILE A 91 -15.19 -11.64 7.86
C ILE A 91 -15.55 -13.13 7.90
N ALA A 92 -14.84 -13.92 8.71
CA ALA A 92 -15.16 -15.34 8.89
C ALA A 92 -16.57 -15.54 9.43
N GLY A 93 -17.03 -14.68 10.34
CA GLY A 93 -18.40 -14.70 10.83
C GLY A 93 -19.43 -14.44 9.74
N ARG A 94 -19.15 -13.48 8.85
CA ARG A 94 -20.01 -13.22 7.69
C ARG A 94 -20.03 -14.41 6.73
N ALA A 95 -18.89 -15.01 6.47
CA ALA A 95 -18.77 -16.20 5.61
C ALA A 95 -19.57 -17.37 6.19
N ASN A 96 -19.50 -17.56 7.51
CA ASN A 96 -20.26 -18.63 8.18
C ASN A 96 -21.77 -18.50 7.94
N LYS A 97 -22.28 -17.28 7.89
CA LYS A 97 -23.72 -17.03 7.68
C LYS A 97 -24.21 -17.43 6.28
N ILE A 98 -23.30 -17.53 5.31
CA ILE A 98 -23.63 -17.88 3.93
C ILE A 98 -23.12 -19.26 3.51
N THR A 99 -22.66 -20.07 4.46
CA THR A 99 -22.05 -21.38 4.21
C THR A 99 -22.90 -22.28 3.31
N GLY A 100 -24.21 -22.32 3.53
CA GLY A 100 -25.11 -23.19 2.75
C GLY A 100 -25.39 -22.73 1.33
N ALA A 101 -24.97 -21.51 0.96
CA ALA A 101 -25.33 -20.91 -0.33
C ALA A 101 -24.31 -21.23 -1.45
N TYR A 102 -23.12 -21.75 -1.09
CA TYR A 102 -22.07 -22.05 -2.07
C TYR A 102 -21.94 -23.53 -2.32
N ARG A 103 -21.97 -23.92 -3.60
CA ARG A 103 -21.67 -25.28 -4.06
C ARG A 103 -20.35 -25.25 -4.85
N ALA A 104 -19.37 -26.01 -4.35
CA ALA A 104 -18.06 -26.10 -5.01
C ALA A 104 -18.17 -26.75 -6.40
N PRO A 105 -17.25 -26.41 -7.34
CA PRO A 105 -17.21 -27.08 -8.63
C PRO A 105 -17.11 -28.59 -8.47
N GLY A 106 -17.94 -29.33 -9.22
CA GLY A 106 -17.97 -30.79 -9.17
C GLY A 106 -18.72 -31.39 -7.99
N GLY A 107 -19.24 -30.54 -7.13
CA GLY A 107 -20.02 -30.98 -5.97
C GLY A 107 -21.51 -31.00 -6.16
#